data_dd4fab17c0aa4aba6f3fa6a5bc3d5b3e
#
_entry.id   dd4fab17c0aa4aba6f3fa6a5bc3d5b3e
#
_cell.length_a   1.000
_cell.length_b   1.000
_cell.length_c   1.000
_cell.angle_alpha   90.00
_cell.angle_beta   90.00
_cell.angle_gamma   90.00
#
_symmetry.space_group_name_H-M   'P 1'
#
loop_
_entity.id
_entity.type
_entity.pdbx_description
1 polymer ?
#
loop_
_entity_poly.entity_id
_entity_poly.type
_entity_poly.pdbx_seq_one_letter_code
_entity_poly.pdbx_strand_id
1 'polypeptide(L)'
;VAHAEAAARALGILDHFDDIFDIVAADYVPKPAGATYDKFASLNRIDTKHAAMFEDLPRNLMVPKALGMKTVLLVPRNLGTAILETWERVENVDAETVDYLTDDLTSFLQALLADEA
;
A
#
# COMPACT_ATOMS: atom_id res chain seq x y z
N VAL A 1 0.55 15.48 7.78
CA VAL A 1 -0.80 15.15 8.27
C VAL A 1 -1.82 16.19 7.82
N ALA A 2 -1.57 17.49 8.05
CA ALA A 2 -2.53 18.54 7.73
C ALA A 2 -2.96 18.54 6.25
N HIS A 3 -2.02 18.33 5.32
CA HIS A 3 -2.33 18.27 3.89
C HIS A 3 -3.16 17.03 3.55
N ALA A 4 -2.78 15.88 4.06
CA ALA A 4 -3.50 14.63 3.82
C ALA A 4 -4.90 14.66 4.43
N GLU A 5 -5.04 15.22 5.63
CA GLU A 5 -6.34 15.40 6.28
C GLU A 5 -7.25 16.33 5.47
N ALA A 6 -6.70 17.46 4.98
CA ALA A 6 -7.47 18.41 4.18
C ALA A 6 -7.94 17.77 2.87
N ALA A 7 -7.08 17.02 2.20
CA ALA A 7 -7.42 16.32 0.96
C ALA A 7 -8.50 15.25 1.22
N ALA A 8 -8.34 14.44 2.26
CA ALA A 8 -9.30 13.39 2.59
C ALA A 8 -10.66 13.98 2.99
N ARG A 9 -10.66 15.11 3.72
CA ARG A 9 -11.88 15.82 4.10
C ARG A 9 -12.59 16.38 2.87
N ALA A 10 -11.84 16.98 1.95
CA ALA A 10 -12.40 17.53 0.72
C ALA A 10 -13.02 16.44 -0.16
N LEU A 11 -12.46 15.24 -0.15
CA LEU A 11 -12.98 14.08 -0.86
C LEU A 11 -14.11 13.36 -0.12
N GLY A 12 -14.37 13.73 1.13
CA GLY A 12 -15.41 13.10 1.93
C GLY A 12 -15.06 11.71 2.45
N ILE A 13 -13.78 11.37 2.53
CA ILE A 13 -13.33 10.04 2.92
C ILE A 13 -12.54 10.00 4.22
N LEU A 14 -12.33 11.15 4.89
CA LEU A 14 -11.50 11.21 6.09
C LEU A 14 -11.98 10.23 7.18
N ASP A 15 -13.29 10.09 7.36
CA ASP A 15 -13.87 9.23 8.39
C ASP A 15 -13.67 7.72 8.13
N HIS A 16 -13.21 7.37 6.94
CA HIS A 16 -12.93 5.97 6.59
C HIS A 16 -11.53 5.50 6.97
N PHE A 17 -10.70 6.41 7.51
CA PHE A 17 -9.34 6.09 7.92
C PHE A 17 -9.23 6.12 9.45
N ASP A 18 -8.55 5.14 10.01
CA ASP A 18 -8.27 5.08 11.44
C ASP A 18 -7.13 6.01 11.82
N ASP A 19 -6.14 6.17 10.94
CA ASP A 19 -4.97 7.01 11.18
C ASP A 19 -4.35 7.47 9.87
N ILE A 20 -3.59 8.55 9.93
CA ILE A 20 -2.75 9.05 8.85
C ILE A 20 -1.32 9.14 9.39
N PHE A 21 -0.40 8.39 8.74
CA PHE A 21 1.00 8.32 9.13
C PHE A 21 1.85 8.96 8.02
N ASP A 22 2.44 10.11 8.32
CA ASP A 22 3.21 10.88 7.34
C ASP A 22 4.71 10.89 7.69
N ILE A 23 5.48 11.65 6.92
CA ILE A 23 6.92 11.75 7.10
C ILE A 23 7.29 12.31 8.48
N VAL A 24 6.48 13.18 9.05
CA VAL A 24 6.72 13.72 10.39
C VAL A 24 6.54 12.63 11.45
N ALA A 25 5.46 11.86 11.36
CA ALA A 25 5.22 10.73 12.25
C ALA A 25 6.30 9.65 12.11
N ALA A 26 6.92 9.54 10.94
CA ALA A 26 8.02 8.62 10.66
C ALA A 26 9.39 9.19 11.05
N ASP A 27 9.45 10.31 11.77
CA ASP A 27 10.68 11.01 12.13
C ASP A 27 11.57 11.34 10.92
N TYR A 28 10.92 11.70 9.81
CA TYR A 28 11.55 12.03 8.52
C TYR A 28 12.33 10.88 7.88
N VAL A 29 12.04 9.63 8.27
CA VAL A 29 12.61 8.44 7.63
C VAL A 29 11.61 7.92 6.60
N PRO A 30 11.89 8.09 5.30
CA PRO A 30 10.93 7.70 4.26
C PRO A 30 10.89 6.19 4.03
N LYS A 31 9.81 5.72 3.39
CA LYS A 31 9.79 4.38 2.81
C LYS A 31 10.91 4.26 1.76
N PRO A 32 11.51 3.12 1.57
CA PRO A 32 11.15 1.80 2.10
C PRO A 32 11.91 1.36 3.36
N ALA A 33 12.41 2.29 4.17
CA ALA A 33 13.16 1.94 5.37
C ALA A 33 12.33 1.07 6.33
N GLY A 34 12.90 -0.04 6.79
CA GLY A 34 12.23 -0.97 7.70
C GLY A 34 11.77 -0.32 9.01
N ALA A 35 12.57 0.60 9.56
CA ALA A 35 12.22 1.31 10.78
C ALA A 35 10.91 2.10 10.66
N THR A 36 10.61 2.63 9.48
CA THR A 36 9.37 3.37 9.23
C THR A 36 8.16 2.45 9.33
N TYR A 37 8.23 1.26 8.74
CA TYR A 37 7.14 0.27 8.82
C TYR A 37 6.97 -0.26 10.24
N ASP A 38 8.06 -0.52 10.95
CA ASP A 38 8.00 -0.97 12.33
C ASP A 38 7.34 0.08 13.22
N LYS A 39 7.67 1.35 13.04
CA LYS A 39 7.07 2.43 13.80
C LYS A 39 5.59 2.57 13.51
N PHE A 40 5.19 2.49 12.25
CA PHE A 40 3.78 2.54 11.85
C PHE A 40 2.99 1.41 12.49
N ALA A 41 3.48 0.18 12.38
CA ALA A 41 2.81 -0.99 12.94
C ALA A 41 2.71 -0.90 14.48
N SER A 42 3.77 -0.44 15.13
CA SER A 42 3.82 -0.30 16.57
C SER A 42 2.84 0.76 17.08
N LEU A 43 2.84 1.95 16.46
CA LEU A 43 1.95 3.05 16.85
C LEU A 43 0.47 2.69 16.68
N ASN A 44 0.13 1.92 15.67
CA ASN A 44 -1.24 1.54 15.35
C ASN A 44 -1.62 0.15 15.88
N ARG A 45 -0.73 -0.51 16.59
CA ARG A 45 -0.95 -1.86 17.16
C ARG A 45 -1.38 -2.87 16.10
N ILE A 46 -0.72 -2.82 14.94
CA ILE A 46 -1.06 -3.70 13.82
C ILE A 46 -0.30 -5.01 13.97
N ASP A 47 -1.03 -6.13 13.89
CA ASP A 47 -0.42 -7.43 13.70
C ASP A 47 -0.15 -7.60 12.20
N THR A 48 1.11 -7.54 11.82
CA THR A 48 1.51 -7.59 10.42
C THR A 48 1.09 -8.87 9.71
N LYS A 49 0.93 -9.95 10.45
CA LYS A 49 0.47 -11.24 9.88
C LYS A 49 -1.01 -11.22 9.51
N HIS A 50 -1.76 -10.25 10.01
CA HIS A 50 -3.18 -10.07 9.73
C HIS A 50 -3.45 -8.75 9.03
N ALA A 51 -2.45 -8.21 8.32
CA ALA A 51 -2.54 -6.93 7.62
C ALA A 51 -2.23 -7.10 6.15
N ALA A 52 -2.69 -6.14 5.36
CA ALA A 52 -2.37 -6.04 3.94
C ALA A 52 -1.80 -4.66 3.65
N MET A 53 -0.83 -4.61 2.76
CA MET A 53 -0.23 -3.37 2.29
C MET A 53 -0.59 -3.17 0.82
N PHE A 54 -1.19 -2.03 0.51
CA PHE A 54 -1.51 -1.61 -0.84
C PHE A 54 -0.53 -0.52 -1.25
N GLU A 55 0.11 -0.68 -2.39
CA GLU A 55 1.17 0.23 -2.82
C GLU A 55 1.26 0.25 -4.35
N ASP A 56 1.68 1.37 -4.90
CA ASP A 56 1.88 1.54 -6.33
C ASP A 56 3.35 1.35 -6.78
N LEU A 57 4.27 1.33 -5.82
CA LEU A 57 5.70 1.12 -6.09
C LEU A 57 6.13 -0.24 -5.53
N PRO A 58 6.58 -1.19 -6.38
CA PRO A 58 6.96 -2.52 -5.91
C PRO A 58 8.01 -2.52 -4.80
N ARG A 59 8.99 -1.61 -4.87
CA ARG A 59 10.04 -1.53 -3.83
C ARG A 59 9.48 -1.25 -2.44
N ASN A 60 8.33 -0.60 -2.34
CA ASN A 60 7.69 -0.30 -1.07
C ASN A 60 6.92 -1.49 -0.49
N LEU A 61 6.88 -2.63 -1.19
CA LEU A 61 6.25 -3.85 -0.71
C LEU A 61 7.26 -4.86 -0.13
N MET A 62 8.54 -4.64 -0.30
CA MET A 62 9.57 -5.58 0.16
C MET A 62 9.57 -5.75 1.68
N VAL A 63 9.58 -4.65 2.44
CA VAL A 63 9.55 -4.71 3.89
C VAL A 63 8.21 -5.22 4.42
N PRO A 64 7.05 -4.73 3.94
CA PRO A 64 5.77 -5.31 4.35
C PRO A 64 5.69 -6.83 4.14
N LYS A 65 6.19 -7.32 3.00
CA LYS A 65 6.23 -8.77 2.74
C LYS A 65 7.09 -9.50 3.76
N ALA A 66 8.27 -8.97 4.07
CA ALA A 66 9.17 -9.54 5.07
C ALA A 66 8.55 -9.56 6.47
N LEU A 67 7.68 -8.60 6.77
CA LEU A 67 6.94 -8.52 8.04
C LEU A 67 5.74 -9.47 8.11
N GLY A 68 5.41 -10.16 7.03
CA GLY A 68 4.31 -11.10 6.99
C GLY A 68 2.99 -10.55 6.48
N MET A 69 2.95 -9.32 5.99
CA MET A 69 1.76 -8.74 5.41
C MET A 69 1.44 -9.37 4.04
N LYS A 70 0.18 -9.37 3.67
CA LYS A 70 -0.21 -9.58 2.27
C LYS A 70 0.10 -8.32 1.50
N THR A 71 0.63 -8.46 0.30
CA THR A 71 1.05 -7.32 -0.52
C THR A 71 0.23 -7.24 -1.78
N VAL A 72 -0.28 -6.05 -2.07
CA VAL A 72 -1.11 -5.77 -3.25
C VAL A 72 -0.47 -4.62 -4.01
N LEU A 73 -0.07 -4.88 -5.25
CA LEU A 73 0.48 -3.85 -6.12
C LEU A 73 -0.64 -3.27 -6.98
N LEU A 74 -0.78 -1.95 -6.91
CA LEU A 74 -1.73 -1.19 -7.73
C LEU A 74 -1.00 -0.69 -8.96
N VAL A 75 -1.46 -1.11 -10.14
CA VAL A 75 -0.90 -0.65 -11.41
C VAL A 75 -1.88 0.29 -12.09
N PRO A 76 -1.38 1.27 -12.87
CA PRO A 76 -2.27 2.21 -13.55
C PRO A 76 -3.17 1.52 -14.55
N ARG A 77 -4.46 1.93 -14.56
CA ARG A 77 -5.44 1.46 -15.52
C ARG A 77 -5.26 2.17 -16.86
N ASN A 78 -5.50 1.46 -17.94
CA ASN A 78 -5.50 2.00 -19.31
C ASN A 78 -4.14 2.54 -19.80
N LEU A 79 -3.06 2.21 -19.12
CA LEU A 79 -1.74 2.41 -19.67
C LEU A 79 -1.46 1.23 -20.61
N GLY A 80 -0.99 1.53 -21.82
CA GLY A 80 -0.71 0.51 -22.81
C GLY A 80 0.29 -0.53 -22.34
N THR A 81 0.29 -1.69 -22.98
CA THR A 81 1.17 -2.82 -22.66
C THR A 81 2.64 -2.41 -22.51
N ALA A 82 3.10 -1.44 -23.31
CA ALA A 82 4.47 -0.96 -23.27
C ALA A 82 4.83 -0.32 -21.91
N ILE A 83 3.87 0.33 -21.25
CA ILE A 83 4.11 0.96 -19.94
C ILE A 83 4.15 -0.10 -18.86
N LEU A 84 3.29 -1.12 -18.92
CA LEU A 84 3.33 -2.26 -18.00
C LEU A 84 4.65 -3.01 -18.13
N GLU A 85 5.12 -3.23 -19.36
CA GLU A 85 6.42 -3.86 -19.59
C GLU A 85 7.57 -3.03 -19.04
N THR A 86 7.48 -1.70 -19.15
CA THR A 86 8.47 -0.79 -18.58
C THR A 86 8.46 -0.86 -17.06
N TRP A 87 7.27 -0.92 -16.46
CA TRP A 87 7.10 -1.10 -15.02
C TRP A 87 7.77 -2.38 -14.54
N GLU A 88 7.47 -3.49 -15.19
CA GLU A 88 8.05 -4.79 -14.85
C GLU A 88 9.58 -4.78 -14.97
N ARG A 89 10.12 -4.09 -15.98
CA ARG A 89 11.56 -4.00 -16.18
C ARG A 89 12.26 -3.09 -15.21
N VAL A 90 11.70 -1.90 -14.97
CA VAL A 90 12.34 -0.88 -14.13
C VAL A 90 12.24 -1.22 -12.66
N GLU A 91 11.08 -1.66 -12.20
CA GLU A 91 10.84 -1.96 -10.79
C GLU A 91 11.08 -3.44 -10.46
N ASN A 92 11.33 -4.26 -11.47
CA ASN A 92 11.65 -5.68 -11.30
C ASN A 92 10.65 -6.35 -10.35
N VAL A 93 9.37 -6.35 -10.73
CA VAL A 93 8.28 -6.90 -9.92
C VAL A 93 8.56 -8.37 -9.63
N ASP A 94 8.88 -8.67 -8.39
CA ASP A 94 9.18 -10.00 -7.93
C ASP A 94 7.89 -10.67 -7.44
N ALA A 95 7.55 -11.80 -8.05
CA ALA A 95 6.38 -12.58 -7.65
C ALA A 95 6.45 -13.02 -6.18
N GLU A 96 7.65 -13.10 -5.61
CA GLU A 96 7.82 -13.42 -4.19
C GLU A 96 7.49 -12.23 -3.29
N THR A 97 7.56 -10.99 -3.82
CA THR A 97 7.28 -9.78 -3.07
C THR A 97 5.83 -9.33 -3.20
N VAL A 98 5.17 -9.66 -4.32
CA VAL A 98 3.80 -9.22 -4.62
C VAL A 98 2.85 -10.42 -4.58
N ASP A 99 1.91 -10.42 -3.64
CA ASP A 99 0.89 -11.47 -3.54
C ASP A 99 -0.22 -11.28 -4.57
N TYR A 100 -0.64 -10.04 -4.80
CA TYR A 100 -1.73 -9.70 -5.71
C TYR A 100 -1.38 -8.47 -6.52
N LEU A 101 -1.87 -8.41 -7.74
CA LEU A 101 -1.71 -7.27 -8.65
C LEU A 101 -3.09 -6.87 -9.16
N THR A 102 -3.42 -5.58 -9.09
CA THR A 102 -4.69 -5.08 -9.60
C THR A 102 -4.54 -3.70 -10.23
N ASP A 103 -5.34 -3.44 -11.24
CA ASP A 103 -5.52 -2.12 -11.84
C ASP A 103 -6.84 -1.47 -11.42
N ASP A 104 -7.62 -2.15 -10.56
CA ASP A 104 -8.94 -1.69 -10.10
C ASP A 104 -9.11 -2.01 -8.62
N LEU A 105 -8.71 -1.05 -7.77
CA LEU A 105 -8.78 -1.21 -6.32
C LEU A 105 -10.22 -1.48 -5.84
N THR A 106 -11.19 -0.78 -6.40
CA THR A 106 -12.58 -0.93 -6.00
C THR A 106 -13.09 -2.36 -6.23
N SER A 107 -12.86 -2.89 -7.43
CA SER A 107 -13.27 -4.27 -7.76
C SER A 107 -12.53 -5.29 -6.91
N PHE A 108 -11.24 -5.05 -6.65
CA PHE A 108 -10.45 -5.93 -5.79
C PHE A 108 -11.04 -6.01 -4.39
N LEU A 109 -11.34 -4.86 -3.78
CA LEU A 109 -11.92 -4.81 -2.44
C LEU A 109 -13.33 -5.41 -2.39
N GLN A 110 -14.15 -5.19 -3.43
CA GLN A 110 -15.47 -5.79 -3.51
C GLN A 110 -15.38 -7.33 -3.57
N ALA A 111 -14.43 -7.86 -4.32
CA ALA A 111 -14.21 -9.31 -4.40
C ALA A 111 -13.80 -9.90 -3.05
N LEU A 112 -12.94 -9.21 -2.30
CA LEU A 112 -12.56 -9.64 -0.95
C LEU A 112 -13.77 -9.70 -0.01
N LEU A 113 -14.63 -8.70 -0.05
CA LEU A 113 -15.84 -8.66 0.78
C LEU A 113 -16.81 -9.77 0.41
N ALA A 114 -16.93 -10.10 -0.88
CA ALA A 114 -17.79 -11.18 -1.34
C ALA A 114 -17.30 -12.55 -0.85
N ASP A 115 -15.99 -12.75 -0.81
CA ASP A 115 -15.40 -14.00 -0.33
C ASP A 115 -15.62 -14.21 1.18
N GLU A 116 -15.73 -13.13 1.94
CA GLU A 116 -15.99 -13.20 3.39
C GLU A 116 -17.47 -13.46 3.71
N ALA A 117 -18.33 -13.18 2.76
CA ALA A 117 -19.76 -13.39 2.94
C ALA A 117 -20.15 -14.84 2.66
#